data_685c1f1b21e66d320da6b6b12cbbde38
#
_entry.id   685c1f1b21e66d320da6b6b12cbbde38
#
_cell.length_a   1.000
_cell.length_b   1.000
_cell.length_c   1.000
_cell.angle_alpha   90.00
_cell.angle_beta   90.00
_cell.angle_gamma   90.00
#
_symmetry.space_group_name_H-M   'P 1'
#
loop_
_entity.id
_entity.type
_entity.pdbx_description
1 polymer ?
#
loop_
_entity_poly.entity_id
_entity_poly.type
_entity_poly.pdbx_seq_one_letter_code
_entity_poly.pdbx_strand_id
1 'polypeptide(L)'
;MDTKLNDKKIVKFKRIYIEITNICNLKCSFCSNSKRNKKEMSIDEFELVMSKITMYTDYIYLHVMGEALSHHYLDDILSICKKYNKKVCITTNGVFLKDKLPILKKYDNIYQINISLHSENNKKNYLEDIISSVNELSPYISYRFWTLDNNKMDNKTKEYIKILK
;
A
#
# COMPACT_ATOMS: atom_id res chain seq x y z
N MET A 1 -25.84 27.53 35.26
CA MET A 1 -26.26 27.08 33.92
C MET A 1 -25.14 26.17 33.38
N ASP A 2 -25.26 24.87 33.66
CA ASP A 2 -24.26 23.87 33.20
C ASP A 2 -24.54 23.52 31.74
N THR A 3 -23.75 24.07 30.83
CA THR A 3 -23.70 23.63 29.44
C THR A 3 -23.04 22.27 29.40
N LYS A 4 -23.81 21.20 29.47
CA LYS A 4 -23.37 19.86 29.11
C LYS A 4 -22.94 19.91 27.63
N LEU A 5 -21.63 20.07 27.38
CA LEU A 5 -21.02 19.77 26.10
C LEU A 5 -21.36 18.30 25.78
N ASN A 6 -22.19 18.11 24.78
CA ASN A 6 -22.51 16.79 24.23
C ASN A 6 -21.22 16.18 23.72
N ASP A 7 -20.59 15.30 24.48
CA ASP A 7 -19.48 14.46 24.06
C ASP A 7 -19.97 13.53 22.94
N LYS A 8 -20.02 14.06 21.72
CA LYS A 8 -20.30 13.23 20.55
C LYS A 8 -19.16 12.22 20.44
N LYS A 9 -19.44 10.99 20.81
CA LYS A 9 -18.53 9.87 20.69
C LYS A 9 -18.04 9.79 19.23
N ILE A 10 -16.75 10.09 19.00
CA ILE A 10 -16.15 10.03 17.66
C ILE A 10 -16.17 8.59 17.21
N VAL A 11 -16.82 8.31 16.08
CA VAL A 11 -16.82 6.98 15.46
C VAL A 11 -15.46 6.75 14.82
N LYS A 12 -14.71 5.75 15.29
CA LYS A 12 -13.43 5.36 14.70
C LYS A 12 -13.62 4.22 13.70
N PHE A 13 -12.99 4.38 12.54
CA PHE A 13 -12.84 3.31 11.55
C PHE A 13 -11.59 2.49 11.85
N LYS A 14 -11.65 1.18 11.66
CA LYS A 14 -10.48 0.31 11.79
C LYS A 14 -9.38 0.66 10.78
N ARG A 15 -9.76 1.17 9.62
CA ARG A 15 -8.87 1.51 8.50
C ARG A 15 -9.57 2.47 7.54
N ILE A 16 -8.80 3.36 6.92
CA ILE A 16 -9.26 4.20 5.81
C ILE A 16 -8.31 3.96 4.63
N TYR A 17 -8.89 3.77 3.46
CA TYR A 17 -8.16 3.62 2.20
C TYR A 17 -8.07 4.97 1.50
N ILE A 18 -6.86 5.32 1.05
CA ILE A 18 -6.61 6.53 0.27
C ILE A 18 -5.94 6.10 -1.04
N GLU A 19 -6.60 6.35 -2.16
CA GLU A 19 -6.02 6.16 -3.48
C GLU A 19 -5.11 7.33 -3.79
N ILE A 20 -3.81 7.18 -3.54
CA ILE A 20 -2.83 8.24 -3.82
C ILE A 20 -2.49 8.34 -5.30
N THR A 21 -2.70 7.26 -6.06
CA THR A 21 -2.55 7.24 -7.52
C THR A 21 -3.43 6.15 -8.13
N ASN A 22 -3.94 6.40 -9.33
CA ASN A 22 -4.56 5.37 -10.17
C ASN A 22 -3.65 4.96 -11.34
N ILE A 23 -2.39 5.41 -11.33
CA ILE A 23 -1.38 5.04 -12.31
C ILE A 23 -0.70 3.76 -11.85
N CYS A 24 -0.54 2.79 -12.75
CA CYS A 24 0.17 1.55 -12.49
C CYS A 24 1.17 1.29 -13.61
N ASN A 25 2.33 0.76 -13.27
CA ASN A 25 3.35 0.33 -14.22
C ASN A 25 3.01 -1.00 -14.91
N LEU A 26 1.95 -1.70 -14.47
CA LEU A 26 1.50 -2.96 -15.04
C LEU A 26 0.09 -2.83 -15.64
N LYS A 27 -0.27 -3.82 -16.49
CA LYS A 27 -1.58 -3.95 -17.13
C LYS A 27 -2.08 -5.39 -16.99
N CYS A 28 -2.21 -5.85 -15.73
CA CYS A 28 -2.65 -7.22 -15.45
C CYS A 28 -4.06 -7.46 -16.01
N SER A 29 -4.28 -8.62 -16.60
CA SER A 29 -5.54 -8.97 -17.29
C SER A 29 -6.75 -9.01 -16.34
N PHE A 30 -6.53 -9.37 -15.09
CA PHE A 30 -7.56 -9.42 -14.03
C PHE A 30 -7.85 -8.06 -13.39
N CYS A 31 -7.06 -7.01 -13.70
CA CYS A 31 -7.26 -5.68 -13.12
C CYS A 31 -8.48 -4.99 -13.73
N SER A 32 -9.34 -4.43 -12.90
CA SER A 32 -10.58 -3.76 -13.31
C SER A 32 -10.39 -2.51 -14.19
N ASN A 33 -9.16 -2.13 -14.46
CA ASN A 33 -8.74 -1.01 -15.32
C ASN A 33 -9.72 0.17 -15.30
N SER A 34 -9.56 1.09 -14.36
CA SER A 34 -10.41 2.28 -14.27
C SER A 34 -10.41 3.08 -15.58
N LYS A 35 -11.60 3.44 -16.08
CA LYS A 35 -11.78 4.37 -17.20
C LYS A 35 -11.51 5.83 -16.79
N ARG A 36 -11.23 6.10 -15.51
CA ARG A 36 -10.91 7.44 -15.02
C ARG A 36 -9.60 7.94 -15.61
N ASN A 37 -9.50 9.26 -15.77
CA ASN A 37 -8.25 9.91 -16.16
C ASN A 37 -7.12 9.52 -15.18
N LYS A 38 -5.94 9.29 -15.70
CA LYS A 38 -4.76 8.96 -14.89
C LYS A 38 -4.38 10.17 -14.05
N LYS A 39 -4.25 9.96 -12.74
CA LYS A 39 -3.96 11.02 -11.78
C LYS A 39 -3.13 10.47 -10.62
N GLU A 40 -2.20 11.29 -10.16
CA GLU A 40 -1.60 11.19 -8.82
C GLU A 40 -2.21 12.28 -7.92
N MET A 41 -2.42 11.96 -6.65
CA MET A 41 -2.86 12.92 -5.66
C MET A 41 -1.71 13.88 -5.35
N SER A 42 -1.96 15.19 -5.36
CA SER A 42 -0.94 16.16 -4.96
C SER A 42 -0.70 16.12 -3.44
N ILE A 43 0.41 16.66 -3.00
CA ILE A 43 0.73 16.73 -1.56
C ILE A 43 -0.30 17.56 -0.81
N ASP A 44 -0.74 18.68 -1.36
CA ASP A 44 -1.77 19.54 -0.75
C ASP A 44 -3.12 18.80 -0.64
N GLU A 45 -3.51 18.06 -1.69
CA GLU A 45 -4.71 17.21 -1.65
C GLU A 45 -4.60 16.14 -0.57
N PHE A 46 -3.43 15.49 -0.45
CA PHE A 46 -3.21 14.45 0.55
C PHE A 46 -3.22 15.03 1.96
N GLU A 47 -2.56 16.16 2.21
CA GLU A 47 -2.56 16.81 3.52
C GLU A 47 -3.95 17.30 3.92
N LEU A 48 -4.72 17.83 2.97
CA LEU A 48 -6.13 18.19 3.20
C LEU A 48 -6.98 16.98 3.61
N VAL A 49 -6.82 15.85 2.94
CA VAL A 49 -7.51 14.61 3.31
C VAL A 49 -7.09 14.18 4.73
N MET A 50 -5.78 14.13 5.01
CA MET A 50 -5.24 13.72 6.30
C MET A 50 -5.77 14.61 7.44
N SER A 51 -5.81 15.93 7.26
CA SER A 51 -6.34 16.86 8.28
C SER A 51 -7.79 16.55 8.67
N LYS A 52 -8.60 16.06 7.74
CA LYS A 52 -10.01 15.74 7.95
C LYS A 52 -10.27 14.35 8.56
N ILE A 53 -9.40 13.38 8.25
CA ILE A 53 -9.63 11.98 8.65
C ILE A 53 -8.83 11.55 9.88
N THR A 54 -7.86 12.34 10.31
CA THR A 54 -6.89 11.94 11.33
C THR A 54 -7.53 11.48 12.65
N MET A 55 -8.66 12.06 13.05
CA MET A 55 -9.37 11.66 14.29
C MET A 55 -10.17 10.35 14.15
N TYR A 56 -10.41 9.90 12.92
CA TYR A 56 -11.30 8.77 12.66
C TYR A 56 -10.60 7.44 12.49
N THR A 57 -9.28 7.42 12.32
CA THR A 57 -8.53 6.16 12.18
C THR A 57 -7.09 6.31 12.64
N ASP A 58 -6.49 5.21 13.06
CA ASP A 58 -5.07 5.10 13.34
C ASP A 58 -4.32 4.42 12.19
N TYR A 59 -5.03 3.82 11.22
CA TYR A 59 -4.44 3.08 10.09
C TYR A 59 -4.86 3.67 8.75
N ILE A 60 -3.88 4.02 7.93
CA ILE A 60 -4.05 4.49 6.56
C ILE A 60 -3.55 3.42 5.59
N TYR A 61 -4.37 3.09 4.63
CA TYR A 61 -4.07 2.14 3.57
C TYR A 61 -3.85 2.89 2.25
N LEU A 62 -2.61 3.00 1.79
CA LEU A 62 -2.23 3.71 0.56
C LEU A 62 -2.45 2.80 -0.65
N HIS A 63 -3.72 2.51 -0.92
CA HIS A 63 -4.07 1.64 -2.04
C HIS A 63 -5.59 1.62 -2.28
N VAL A 64 -5.98 1.71 -3.55
CA VAL A 64 -7.25 1.24 -4.11
C VAL A 64 -6.97 0.73 -5.51
N MET A 65 -6.58 1.62 -6.42
CA MET A 65 -6.08 1.32 -7.75
C MET A 65 -4.63 1.81 -7.88
N GLY A 66 -3.99 1.51 -9.01
CA GLY A 66 -2.62 1.96 -9.30
C GLY A 66 -1.54 1.19 -8.54
N GLU A 67 -0.35 1.73 -8.54
CA GLU A 67 0.83 1.21 -7.83
C GLU A 67 1.38 2.28 -6.88
N ALA A 68 1.18 2.09 -5.58
CA ALA A 68 1.54 3.09 -4.57
C ALA A 68 3.04 3.45 -4.60
N LEU A 69 3.91 2.46 -4.84
CA LEU A 69 5.36 2.70 -4.89
C LEU A 69 5.81 3.47 -6.14
N SER A 70 4.95 3.64 -7.15
CA SER A 70 5.27 4.47 -8.31
C SER A 70 5.02 5.95 -8.09
N HIS A 71 4.36 6.34 -7.02
CA HIS A 71 4.02 7.74 -6.76
C HIS A 71 5.26 8.62 -6.65
N HIS A 72 5.26 9.77 -7.35
CA HIS A 72 6.43 10.66 -7.40
C HIS A 72 6.80 11.22 -6.02
N TYR A 73 5.81 11.57 -5.22
CA TYR A 73 5.97 12.17 -3.88
C TYR A 73 5.73 11.16 -2.75
N LEU A 74 6.13 9.89 -2.93
CA LEU A 74 5.93 8.85 -1.91
C LEU A 74 6.60 9.21 -0.58
N ASP A 75 7.78 9.82 -0.62
CA ASP A 75 8.53 10.24 0.57
C ASP A 75 7.74 11.29 1.38
N ASP A 76 7.20 12.30 0.70
CA ASP A 76 6.38 13.36 1.33
C ASP A 76 5.08 12.79 1.92
N ILE A 77 4.41 11.88 1.20
CA ILE A 77 3.20 11.20 1.67
C ILE A 77 3.47 10.43 2.97
N LEU A 78 4.56 9.66 3.03
CA LEU A 78 4.94 8.92 4.22
C LEU A 78 5.31 9.85 5.38
N SER A 79 5.99 10.96 5.09
CA SER A 79 6.30 12.00 6.07
C SER A 79 5.04 12.62 6.67
N ILE A 80 4.04 12.95 5.84
CA ILE A 80 2.76 13.46 6.30
C ILE A 80 2.05 12.43 7.18
N CYS A 81 2.02 11.15 6.79
CA CYS A 81 1.44 10.10 7.63
C CYS A 81 2.14 10.03 9.00
N LYS A 82 3.46 10.17 9.05
CA LYS A 82 4.23 10.22 10.30
C LYS A 82 3.89 11.46 11.13
N LYS A 83 3.83 12.64 10.51
CA LYS A 83 3.40 13.92 11.14
C LYS A 83 2.04 13.78 11.85
N TYR A 84 1.08 13.06 11.22
CA TYR A 84 -0.25 12.81 11.79
C TYR A 84 -0.31 11.56 12.69
N ASN A 85 0.84 10.96 13.02
CA ASN A 85 0.95 9.76 13.86
C ASN A 85 0.06 8.60 13.36
N LYS A 86 0.14 8.31 12.05
CA LYS A 86 -0.63 7.23 11.41
C LYS A 86 0.25 6.04 11.07
N LYS A 87 -0.27 4.85 11.34
CA LYS A 87 0.29 3.58 10.85
C LYS A 87 -0.08 3.39 9.39
N VAL A 88 0.90 3.15 8.55
CA VAL A 88 0.73 3.04 7.10
C VAL A 88 0.75 1.58 6.66
N CYS A 89 -0.24 1.21 5.85
CA CYS A 89 -0.27 -0.06 5.14
C CYS A 89 -0.17 0.21 3.63
N ILE A 90 0.83 -0.38 2.99
CA ILE A 90 1.07 -0.24 1.56
C ILE A 90 0.66 -1.54 0.86
N THR A 91 0.04 -1.45 -0.31
CA THR A 91 -0.12 -2.59 -1.21
C THR A 91 0.60 -2.29 -2.51
N THR A 92 1.43 -3.20 -2.96
CA THR A 92 2.29 -3.04 -4.12
C THR A 92 2.32 -4.32 -4.96
N ASN A 93 2.58 -4.16 -6.26
CA ASN A 93 2.93 -5.28 -7.12
C ASN A 93 4.40 -5.73 -6.98
N GLY A 94 5.18 -5.05 -6.14
CA GLY A 94 6.57 -5.39 -5.81
C GLY A 94 7.63 -4.98 -6.83
N VAL A 95 7.25 -4.51 -8.01
CA VAL A 95 8.22 -4.19 -9.08
C VAL A 95 9.23 -3.11 -8.66
N PHE A 96 8.73 -2.10 -7.93
CA PHE A 96 9.57 -0.98 -7.45
C PHE A 96 10.09 -1.16 -6.03
N LEU A 97 9.87 -2.31 -5.38
CA LEU A 97 10.19 -2.47 -3.96
C LEU A 97 11.67 -2.21 -3.67
N LYS A 98 12.57 -2.77 -4.49
CA LYS A 98 14.01 -2.59 -4.37
C LYS A 98 14.44 -1.14 -4.57
N ASP A 99 13.89 -0.48 -5.58
CA ASP A 99 14.22 0.91 -5.91
C ASP A 99 13.73 1.89 -4.83
N LYS A 100 12.63 1.57 -4.16
CA LYS A 100 12.03 2.39 -3.10
C LYS A 100 12.49 2.01 -1.69
N LEU A 101 13.32 0.97 -1.56
CA LEU A 101 13.85 0.52 -0.26
C LEU A 101 14.49 1.64 0.58
N PRO A 102 15.32 2.56 0.01
CA PRO A 102 15.89 3.66 0.78
C PRO A 102 14.83 4.59 1.38
N ILE A 103 13.71 4.81 0.68
CA ILE A 103 12.59 5.62 1.19
C ILE A 103 11.84 4.84 2.29
N LEU A 104 11.50 3.58 2.04
CA LEU A 104 10.72 2.78 2.98
C LEU A 104 11.44 2.61 4.32
N LYS A 105 12.76 2.51 4.32
CA LYS A 105 13.59 2.37 5.54
C LYS A 105 13.62 3.63 6.43
N LYS A 106 13.27 4.80 5.92
CA LYS A 106 13.22 6.05 6.69
C LYS A 106 12.06 6.10 7.70
N TYR A 107 11.01 5.27 7.48
CA TYR A 107 9.73 5.42 8.15
C TYR A 107 9.37 4.24 9.04
N ASP A 108 9.43 4.43 10.36
CA ASP A 108 9.06 3.48 11.39
C ASP A 108 7.54 3.31 11.59
N ASN A 109 6.76 4.20 10.99
CA ASN A 109 5.30 4.15 11.00
C ASN A 109 4.70 3.32 9.84
N ILE A 110 5.51 2.74 8.96
CA ILE A 110 5.03 1.73 8.02
C ILE A 110 4.75 0.45 8.82
N TYR A 111 3.49 0.10 8.91
CA TYR A 111 3.03 -1.04 9.70
C TYR A 111 3.06 -2.34 8.91
N GLN A 112 2.61 -2.29 7.65
CA GLN A 112 2.51 -3.49 6.81
C GLN A 112 2.72 -3.17 5.33
N ILE A 113 3.42 -4.07 4.64
CA ILE A 113 3.53 -4.07 3.18
C ILE A 113 2.92 -5.35 2.64
N ASN A 114 1.88 -5.21 1.81
CA ASN A 114 1.24 -6.31 1.11
C ASN A 114 1.80 -6.40 -0.31
N ILE A 115 2.41 -7.52 -0.65
CA ILE A 115 3.04 -7.73 -1.95
C ILE A 115 2.17 -8.67 -2.78
N SER A 116 1.68 -8.17 -3.92
CA SER A 116 0.80 -8.91 -4.82
C SER A 116 1.61 -9.75 -5.80
N LEU A 117 2.00 -10.97 -5.41
CA LEU A 117 2.84 -11.87 -6.19
C LEU A 117 2.13 -12.46 -7.43
N HIS A 118 0.82 -12.32 -7.49
CA HIS A 118 0.00 -12.70 -8.65
C HIS A 118 0.06 -11.68 -9.79
N SER A 119 0.78 -10.57 -9.63
CA SER A 119 0.90 -9.54 -10.67
C SER A 119 1.54 -10.09 -11.94
N GLU A 120 1.02 -9.68 -13.10
CA GLU A 120 1.55 -10.04 -14.41
C GLU A 120 2.70 -9.09 -14.77
N ASN A 121 3.92 -9.49 -14.40
CA ASN A 121 5.14 -8.73 -14.71
C ASN A 121 6.22 -9.63 -15.31
N ASN A 122 7.09 -9.03 -16.10
CA ASN A 122 8.22 -9.69 -16.75
C ASN A 122 9.57 -9.22 -16.17
N LYS A 123 9.59 -8.70 -14.93
CA LYS A 123 10.81 -8.23 -14.29
C LYS A 123 11.75 -9.43 -14.06
N LYS A 124 12.98 -9.34 -14.60
CA LYS A 124 14.03 -10.30 -14.31
C LYS A 124 14.39 -10.23 -12.82
N ASN A 125 14.67 -11.36 -12.19
CA ASN A 125 15.01 -11.49 -10.77
C ASN A 125 13.94 -10.89 -9.82
N TYR A 126 12.67 -10.94 -10.23
CA TYR A 126 11.57 -10.29 -9.50
C TYR A 126 11.43 -10.80 -8.07
N LEU A 127 11.45 -12.13 -7.89
CA LEU A 127 11.27 -12.72 -6.57
C LEU A 127 12.51 -12.52 -5.69
N GLU A 128 13.70 -12.64 -6.24
CA GLU A 128 14.96 -12.40 -5.56
C GLU A 128 15.08 -10.95 -5.08
N ASP A 129 14.68 -9.98 -5.91
CA ASP A 129 14.63 -8.56 -5.54
C ASP A 129 13.65 -8.32 -4.38
N ILE A 130 12.50 -9.00 -4.38
CA ILE A 130 11.54 -8.91 -3.28
C ILE A 130 12.14 -9.50 -2.01
N ILE A 131 12.66 -10.71 -2.05
CA ILE A 131 13.23 -11.39 -0.88
C ILE A 131 14.37 -10.57 -0.28
N SER A 132 15.29 -10.09 -1.11
CA SER A 132 16.40 -9.26 -0.63
C SER A 132 15.89 -7.97 0.03
N SER A 133 14.87 -7.33 -0.56
CA SER A 133 14.32 -6.08 -0.03
C SER A 133 13.57 -6.29 1.28
N VAL A 134 12.75 -7.33 1.41
CA VAL A 134 11.97 -7.57 2.64
C VAL A 134 12.85 -7.94 3.81
N ASN A 135 14.00 -8.58 3.60
CA ASN A 135 14.97 -8.89 4.64
C ASN A 135 15.60 -7.64 5.27
N GLU A 136 15.54 -6.51 4.59
CA GLU A 136 16.02 -5.22 5.09
C GLU A 136 14.92 -4.33 5.69
N LEU A 137 13.67 -4.76 5.64
CA LEU A 137 12.50 -4.00 6.09
C LEU A 137 11.97 -4.50 7.43
N SER A 138 11.51 -3.57 8.28
CA SER A 138 10.93 -3.88 9.59
C SER A 138 9.41 -4.10 9.61
N PRO A 139 8.60 -3.59 8.66
CA PRO A 139 7.16 -3.79 8.64
C PRO A 139 6.75 -5.24 8.50
N TYR A 140 5.52 -5.58 8.91
CA TYR A 140 4.93 -6.86 8.58
C TYR A 140 4.82 -7.03 7.06
N ILE A 141 5.30 -8.15 6.54
CA ILE A 141 5.19 -8.49 5.12
C ILE A 141 4.06 -9.50 4.93
N SER A 142 3.18 -9.22 3.97
CA SER A 142 2.10 -10.11 3.57
C SER A 142 2.17 -10.39 2.07
N TYR A 143 2.39 -11.64 1.71
CA TYR A 143 2.35 -12.08 0.32
C TYR A 143 0.93 -12.43 -0.09
N ARG A 144 0.47 -11.91 -1.23
CA ARG A 144 -0.88 -12.14 -1.76
C ARG A 144 -0.81 -12.92 -3.07
N PHE A 145 -1.61 -13.98 -3.12
CA PHE A 145 -1.82 -14.81 -4.32
C PHE A 145 -3.31 -14.83 -4.64
N TRP A 146 -3.67 -14.68 -5.91
CA TRP A 146 -5.06 -14.66 -6.36
C TRP A 146 -5.47 -15.94 -7.10
N THR A 147 -4.72 -16.98 -7.02
CA THR A 147 -4.70 -18.08 -7.98
C THR A 147 -5.33 -19.36 -7.43
N LEU A 148 -6.38 -19.23 -6.63
CA LEU A 148 -7.24 -20.36 -6.26
C LEU A 148 -8.45 -20.41 -7.21
N ASP A 149 -8.21 -20.69 -8.49
CA ASP A 149 -9.29 -20.99 -9.41
C ASP A 149 -9.59 -22.51 -9.36
N ASN A 150 -10.82 -22.87 -9.02
CA ASN A 150 -11.28 -24.26 -8.89
C ASN A 150 -10.37 -25.15 -8.01
N ASN A 151 -9.86 -24.63 -6.90
CA ASN A 151 -8.90 -25.31 -6.01
C ASN A 151 -7.58 -25.72 -6.70
N LYS A 152 -7.25 -25.19 -7.86
CA LYS A 152 -5.99 -25.42 -8.55
C LYS A 152 -5.10 -24.21 -8.45
N MET A 153 -3.91 -24.43 -7.94
CA MET A 153 -2.84 -23.43 -7.87
C MET A 153 -1.99 -23.54 -9.14
N ASP A 154 -1.74 -22.40 -9.81
CA ASP A 154 -0.85 -22.36 -10.96
C ASP A 154 0.61 -22.70 -10.57
N ASN A 155 1.44 -23.06 -11.57
CA ASN A 155 2.81 -23.50 -11.33
C ASN A 155 3.69 -22.37 -10.75
N LYS A 156 3.50 -21.12 -11.18
CA LYS A 156 4.24 -19.95 -10.69
C LYS A 156 3.97 -19.74 -9.19
N THR A 157 2.71 -19.82 -8.79
CA THR A 157 2.32 -19.70 -7.37
C THR A 157 2.91 -20.82 -6.52
N LYS A 158 2.88 -22.08 -7.01
CA LYS A 158 3.52 -23.22 -6.32
C LYS A 158 5.01 -23.01 -6.11
N GLU A 159 5.70 -22.56 -7.14
CA GLU A 159 7.13 -22.24 -7.09
C GLU A 159 7.42 -21.15 -6.07
N TYR A 160 6.68 -20.02 -6.13
CA TYR A 160 6.85 -18.90 -5.20
C TYR A 160 6.62 -19.31 -3.74
N ILE A 161 5.56 -20.07 -3.46
CA ILE A 161 5.30 -20.58 -2.11
C ILE A 161 6.42 -21.50 -1.62
N LYS A 162 7.01 -22.32 -2.50
CA LYS A 162 8.13 -23.18 -2.15
C LYS A 162 9.39 -22.39 -1.77
N ILE A 163 9.64 -21.27 -2.45
CA ILE A 163 10.80 -20.42 -2.19
C ILE A 163 10.61 -19.56 -0.92
N LEU A 164 9.37 -19.14 -0.63
CA LEU A 164 9.03 -18.27 0.51
C LEU A 164 8.80 -19.02 1.83
N LYS A 165 8.86 -20.34 1.84
CA LYS A 165 8.80 -21.19 3.05
C LYS A 165 10.15 -21.36 3.71
#